data_46d1c9c447e5b818db01149b52dc8ee4
#
_entry.id   46d1c9c447e5b818db01149b52dc8ee4
#
_cell.length_a   1.000
_cell.length_b   1.000
_cell.length_c   1.000
_cell.angle_alpha   90.00
_cell.angle_beta   90.00
_cell.angle_gamma   90.00
#
_symmetry.space_group_name_H-M   'P 1'
#
loop_
_entity.id
_entity.type
_entity.pdbx_description
1 polymer ?
#
loop_
_entity_poly.entity_id
_entity_poly.type
_entity_poly.pdbx_seq_one_letter_code
_entity_poly.pdbx_strand_id
1 'polypeptide(L)'
;MDKINFNPYKYPRVKCDNCGHDIFRSATILNKIPGLVIGNGSDDIEYPTPVFVCDKCGTMLKSYRDDIEKLSNIEEPKKSSLII
;
A
#
# COMPACT_ATOMS: atom_id res chain seq x y z
N MET A 1 -9.65 -22.65 -12.14
CA MET A 1 -8.73 -22.26 -11.15
C MET A 1 -8.55 -23.29 -10.05
N ASP A 2 -7.34 -23.52 -9.74
CA ASP A 2 -7.05 -24.55 -8.77
C ASP A 2 -7.41 -24.12 -7.39
N LYS A 3 -7.91 -25.04 -6.62
CA LYS A 3 -8.20 -24.77 -5.28
C LYS A 3 -6.99 -24.90 -4.44
N ILE A 4 -6.85 -24.02 -3.51
CA ILE A 4 -5.76 -24.09 -2.57
C ILE A 4 -6.24 -24.90 -1.39
N ASN A 5 -5.63 -26.02 -1.18
CA ASN A 5 -6.05 -26.90 -0.11
C ASN A 5 -5.33 -26.63 1.17
N PHE A 6 -5.61 -25.49 1.77
CA PHE A 6 -5.04 -25.21 3.06
C PHE A 6 -6.08 -24.53 3.93
N ASN A 7 -5.89 -24.68 5.22
CA ASN A 7 -6.78 -24.07 6.19
C ASN A 7 -6.04 -22.88 6.80
N PRO A 8 -6.42 -21.67 6.45
CA PRO A 8 -5.68 -20.51 6.93
C PRO A 8 -5.72 -20.35 8.45
N TYR A 9 -6.71 -20.94 9.07
CA TYR A 9 -6.82 -20.79 10.52
C TYR A 9 -5.83 -21.67 11.28
N LYS A 10 -5.11 -22.51 10.58
CA LYS A 10 -4.07 -23.31 11.21
C LYS A 10 -2.77 -22.55 11.35
N TYR A 11 -2.66 -21.43 10.72
CA TYR A 11 -1.44 -20.65 10.72
C TYR A 11 -1.51 -19.53 11.73
N PRO A 12 -0.39 -19.06 12.21
CA PRO A 12 -0.42 -18.03 13.24
C PRO A 12 -0.96 -16.72 12.72
N ARG A 13 -1.57 -15.97 13.60
CA ARG A 13 -2.09 -14.66 13.23
C ARG A 13 -0.97 -13.65 13.18
N VAL A 14 -1.12 -12.72 12.28
CA VAL A 14 -0.21 -11.59 12.21
C VAL A 14 -0.53 -10.65 13.35
N LYS A 15 0.48 -10.12 14.00
CA LYS A 15 0.28 -9.21 15.10
C LYS A 15 0.84 -7.85 14.77
N CYS A 16 0.20 -6.85 15.32
CA CYS A 16 0.65 -5.48 15.14
C CYS A 16 1.99 -5.31 15.84
N ASP A 17 2.97 -4.78 15.13
CA ASP A 17 4.29 -4.61 15.70
C ASP A 17 4.35 -3.43 16.65
N ASN A 18 3.30 -2.64 16.71
CA ASN A 18 3.25 -1.52 17.61
C ASN A 18 2.56 -1.85 18.93
N CYS A 19 1.44 -2.55 18.88
CA CYS A 19 0.68 -2.83 20.11
C CYS A 19 0.38 -4.31 20.33
N GLY A 20 0.71 -5.16 19.37
CA GLY A 20 0.51 -6.59 19.54
C GLY A 20 -0.89 -7.09 19.25
N HIS A 21 -1.77 -6.21 18.83
CA HIS A 21 -3.13 -6.62 18.49
C HIS A 21 -3.12 -7.46 17.22
N ASP A 22 -4.07 -8.37 17.10
CA ASP A 22 -4.06 -9.29 15.97
C ASP A 22 -5.29 -9.15 15.08
N ILE A 23 -6.00 -8.06 15.18
CA ILE A 23 -7.14 -7.81 14.30
C ILE A 23 -6.87 -6.52 13.54
N PHE A 24 -7.10 -6.58 12.24
CA PHE A 24 -6.80 -5.47 11.38
C PHE A 24 -8.04 -5.10 10.58
N ARG A 25 -8.09 -3.87 10.13
CA ARG A 25 -9.18 -3.42 9.29
C ARG A 25 -8.61 -2.86 8.00
N SER A 26 -9.43 -2.80 6.99
CA SER A 26 -9.00 -2.30 5.70
C SER A 26 -8.94 -0.79 5.72
N ALA A 27 -7.97 -0.26 5.03
CA ALA A 27 -7.85 1.17 4.85
C ALA A 27 -7.25 1.40 3.48
N THR A 28 -7.33 2.63 2.99
CA THR A 28 -6.82 2.94 1.67
C THR A 28 -5.96 4.17 1.75
N ILE A 29 -4.78 4.08 1.18
CA ILE A 29 -3.91 5.23 1.05
C ILE A 29 -4.20 5.85 -0.29
N LEU A 30 -4.34 7.17 -0.32
CA LEU A 30 -4.57 7.87 -1.57
C LEU A 30 -3.37 8.75 -1.86
N ASN A 31 -2.72 8.47 -2.96
CA ASN A 31 -1.62 9.30 -3.41
C ASN A 31 -2.10 10.16 -4.56
N LYS A 32 -1.80 11.44 -4.49
CA LYS A 32 -2.23 12.37 -5.52
C LYS A 32 -1.13 12.48 -6.57
N ILE A 33 -1.47 12.16 -7.79
CA ILE A 33 -0.52 12.20 -8.87
C ILE A 33 -0.85 13.40 -9.73
N PRO A 34 0.11 14.31 -9.91
CA PRO A 34 -0.15 15.49 -10.71
C PRO A 34 -0.47 15.13 -12.15
N GLY A 35 -1.41 15.87 -12.73
CA GLY A 35 -1.81 15.59 -14.08
C GLY A 35 -0.69 15.72 -15.07
N LEU A 36 0.26 16.58 -14.80
CA LEU A 36 1.40 16.74 -15.69
C LEU A 36 2.24 15.49 -15.79
N VAL A 37 2.31 14.74 -14.70
CA VAL A 37 3.13 13.53 -14.68
C VAL A 37 2.52 12.44 -15.53
N ILE A 38 1.22 12.34 -15.51
CA ILE A 38 0.55 11.28 -16.24
C ILE A 38 0.04 11.73 -17.60
N GLY A 39 0.35 12.94 -17.97
CA GLY A 39 -0.08 13.43 -19.28
C GLY A 39 -1.54 13.77 -19.37
N ASN A 40 -2.17 14.00 -18.24
CA ASN A 40 -3.59 14.25 -18.18
C ASN A 40 -3.91 15.74 -18.14
N GLY A 41 -3.02 16.58 -18.58
CA GLY A 41 -3.24 18.00 -18.54
C GLY A 41 -3.06 18.54 -17.14
N SER A 42 -4.04 19.25 -16.65
CA SER A 42 -3.93 19.87 -15.36
C SER A 42 -4.68 19.12 -14.27
N ASP A 43 -5.35 18.04 -14.63
CA ASP A 43 -6.13 17.32 -13.63
C ASP A 43 -5.28 16.31 -12.89
N ASP A 44 -5.33 16.37 -11.57
CA ASP A 44 -4.63 15.40 -10.75
C ASP A 44 -5.52 14.21 -10.55
N ILE A 45 -4.93 13.06 -10.33
CA ILE A 45 -5.72 11.88 -9.99
C ILE A 45 -5.23 11.33 -8.67
N GLU A 46 -6.06 10.54 -8.04
CA GLU A 46 -5.72 9.89 -6.80
C GLU A 46 -5.54 8.42 -7.05
N TYR A 47 -4.44 7.90 -6.57
CA TYR A 47 -4.11 6.49 -6.76
C TYR A 47 -4.34 5.75 -5.45
N PRO A 48 -5.31 4.85 -5.41
CA PRO A 48 -5.62 4.15 -4.16
C PRO A 48 -4.74 2.93 -3.97
N THR A 49 -4.31 2.72 -2.75
CA THR A 49 -3.55 1.55 -2.37
C THR A 49 -4.20 0.93 -1.15
N PRO A 50 -4.81 -0.24 -1.28
CA PRO A 50 -5.44 -0.86 -0.12
C PRO A 50 -4.40 -1.44 0.82
N VAL A 51 -4.58 -1.22 2.10
CA VAL A 51 -3.68 -1.72 3.12
C VAL A 51 -4.51 -2.16 4.32
N PHE A 52 -3.86 -2.82 5.24
CA PHE A 52 -4.51 -3.17 6.51
C PHE A 52 -3.84 -2.40 7.63
N VAL A 53 -4.64 -1.91 8.53
CA VAL A 53 -4.14 -1.19 9.70
C VAL A 53 -4.69 -1.86 10.95
N CYS A 54 -3.96 -1.74 12.03
CA CYS A 54 -4.37 -2.33 13.28
C CYS A 54 -5.70 -1.71 13.74
N ASP A 55 -6.63 -2.57 14.13
CA ASP A 55 -7.94 -2.09 14.54
C ASP A 55 -7.87 -1.38 15.88
N LYS A 56 -6.83 -1.60 16.64
CA LYS A 56 -6.73 -1.01 17.96
C LYS A 56 -5.95 0.30 17.95
N CYS A 57 -4.76 0.30 17.38
CA CYS A 57 -3.93 1.48 17.43
C CYS A 57 -3.84 2.24 16.11
N GLY A 58 -4.35 1.66 15.04
CA GLY A 58 -4.35 2.33 13.76
C GLY A 58 -3.04 2.27 13.00
N THR A 59 -2.05 1.57 13.52
CA THR A 59 -0.76 1.49 12.84
C THR A 59 -0.86 0.55 11.65
N MET A 60 -0.32 0.97 10.54
CA MET A 60 -0.30 0.13 9.35
C MET A 60 0.57 -1.08 9.59
N LEU A 61 0.15 -2.22 9.02
CA LEU A 61 0.91 -3.45 9.15
C LEU A 61 2.32 -3.25 8.61
N LYS A 62 3.28 -3.81 9.31
CA LYS A 62 4.68 -3.56 8.97
C LYS A 62 5.03 -3.96 7.55
N SER A 63 4.50 -5.07 7.07
CA SER A 63 4.81 -5.51 5.72
C SER A 63 4.36 -4.49 4.69
N TYR A 64 3.22 -3.85 4.91
CA TYR A 64 2.76 -2.83 3.98
C TYR A 64 3.60 -1.56 4.10
N ARG A 65 4.01 -1.22 5.32
CA ARG A 65 4.86 -0.06 5.50
C ARG A 65 6.19 -0.25 4.79
N ASP A 66 6.76 -1.45 4.92
CA ASP A 66 8.03 -1.73 4.28
C ASP A 66 7.92 -1.71 2.77
N ASP A 67 6.85 -2.27 2.24
CA ASP A 67 6.63 -2.29 0.81
C ASP A 67 6.46 -0.88 0.26
N ILE A 68 5.69 -0.07 0.94
CA ILE A 68 5.46 1.28 0.49
C ILE A 68 6.72 2.10 0.56
N GLU A 69 7.49 1.91 1.61
CA GLU A 69 8.74 2.62 1.72
C GLU A 69 9.70 2.23 0.62
N LYS A 70 9.73 0.95 0.28
CA LYS A 70 10.55 0.48 -0.79
C LYS A 70 10.12 1.08 -2.11
N LEU A 71 8.83 1.13 -2.37
CA LEU A 71 8.32 1.72 -3.58
C LEU A 71 8.56 3.22 -3.61
N SER A 72 8.50 3.86 -2.47
CA SER A 72 8.75 5.29 -2.41
C SER A 72 10.19 5.65 -2.73
N ASN A 73 11.08 4.70 -2.52
CA ASN A 73 12.47 4.94 -2.80
C ASN A 73 12.88 4.61 -4.23
N ILE A 74 11.94 4.08 -5.00
CA ILE A 74 12.21 3.82 -6.39
C ILE A 74 12.16 5.14 -7.13
N GLU A 75 13.23 5.43 -7.83
CA GLU A 75 13.28 6.69 -8.51
C GLU A 75 12.44 6.65 -9.75
N GLU A 76 11.54 7.59 -9.89
CA GLU A 76 10.73 7.67 -11.06
C GLU A 76 11.51 8.22 -12.21
N PRO A 77 11.14 7.83 -13.43
CA PRO A 77 11.75 8.46 -14.59
C PRO A 77 11.46 9.95 -14.56
N LYS A 78 12.46 10.75 -14.78
CA LYS A 78 12.25 12.16 -14.72
C LYS A 78 11.40 12.60 -15.87
N LYS A 79 10.59 13.59 -15.59
CA LYS A 79 9.73 14.09 -16.61
C LYS A 79 10.48 14.52 -17.81
N SER A 80 11.58 15.16 -17.58
CA SER A 80 12.36 15.63 -18.69
C SER A 80 12.86 14.50 -19.53
N SER A 81 13.19 13.40 -18.92
CA SER A 81 13.69 12.29 -19.70
C SER A 81 12.59 11.59 -20.43
N LEU A 82 11.37 11.73 -19.96
CA LEU A 82 10.28 11.12 -20.66
C LEU A 82 9.86 11.91 -21.81
N ILE A 83 9.88 13.16 -21.65
CA ILE A 83 9.35 14.01 -22.61
C ILE A 83 10.20 14.25 -23.74
N ILE A 84 11.35 14.37 -23.58
CA ILE A 84 12.26 14.70 -24.62
C ILE A 84 11.82 14.75 -25.98
#